data_fac6a795170bc8a419c6cd9f992d7b67
#
_entry.id   fac6a795170bc8a419c6cd9f992d7b67
#
_cell.length_a   1.000
_cell.length_b   1.000
_cell.length_c   1.000
_cell.angle_alpha   90.00
_cell.angle_beta   90.00
_cell.angle_gamma   90.00
#
_symmetry.space_group_name_H-M   'P 1'
#
loop_
_entity.id
_entity.type
_entity.pdbx_description
1 polymer ?
#
loop_
_entity_poly.entity_id
_entity_poly.type
_entity_poly.pdbx_seq_one_letter_code
_entity_poly.pdbx_strand_id
1 'polypeptide(L)'
;MPDAFNQDNFTAIDYTNAGNYMSTSREHWELQNEIDCGEFSIRTQKAIDAYASCLKYSGCSLTRDNVDKRIIDNIRAKEGKLIDSQSEVGGWDPYLVEKRPNRWDTDRDGMPDNWEKANGLDPSDPSDATSASDNDGYTNIEGYINSLCPDPLL
;
A
#
# COMPACT_ATOMS: atom_id res chain seq x y z
N MET A 1 -9.24 -17.02 -11.46
CA MET A 1 -8.18 -18.01 -11.73
C MET A 1 -8.83 -19.38 -11.77
N PRO A 2 -8.36 -20.29 -12.60
CA PRO A 2 -8.82 -21.69 -12.54
C PRO A 2 -8.53 -22.28 -11.18
N ASP A 3 -9.44 -23.11 -10.64
CA ASP A 3 -9.32 -23.71 -9.31
C ASP A 3 -8.01 -24.50 -9.09
N ALA A 4 -7.46 -25.07 -10.17
CA ALA A 4 -6.19 -25.79 -10.12
C ALA A 4 -5.02 -24.93 -9.64
N PHE A 5 -4.95 -23.65 -10.04
CA PHE A 5 -3.89 -22.74 -9.59
C PHE A 5 -4.06 -22.28 -8.14
N ASN A 6 -5.28 -22.35 -7.60
CA ASN A 6 -5.53 -22.04 -6.19
C ASN A 6 -5.14 -23.21 -5.27
N GLN A 7 -5.09 -24.45 -5.80
CA GLN A 7 -4.67 -25.63 -5.07
C GLN A 7 -3.15 -25.81 -5.11
N ASP A 8 -2.52 -25.40 -6.21
CA ASP A 8 -1.08 -25.51 -6.42
C ASP A 8 -0.56 -24.36 -7.29
N ASN A 9 -0.06 -23.32 -6.65
CA ASN A 9 0.45 -22.12 -7.31
C ASN A 9 1.66 -22.39 -8.22
N PHE A 10 2.41 -23.46 -7.94
CA PHE A 10 3.59 -23.82 -8.73
C PHE A 10 3.23 -24.38 -10.11
N THR A 11 2.01 -24.83 -10.35
CA THR A 11 1.57 -25.27 -11.68
C THR A 11 1.54 -24.17 -12.72
N ALA A 12 1.53 -22.90 -12.30
CA ALA A 12 1.59 -21.73 -13.18
C ALA A 12 3.01 -21.31 -13.55
N ILE A 13 4.04 -21.94 -12.95
CA ILE A 13 5.44 -21.56 -13.16
C ILE A 13 6.04 -22.48 -14.23
N ASP A 14 6.53 -21.88 -15.32
CA ASP A 14 7.29 -22.59 -16.35
C ASP A 14 8.78 -22.60 -16.00
N TYR A 15 9.28 -23.73 -15.53
CA TYR A 15 10.68 -23.93 -15.19
C TYR A 15 11.57 -24.25 -16.37
N THR A 16 11.01 -24.55 -17.55
CA THR A 16 11.78 -25.06 -18.71
C THR A 16 12.72 -24.01 -19.30
N ASN A 17 12.41 -22.72 -19.10
CA ASN A 17 13.20 -21.59 -19.60
C ASN A 17 14.09 -20.93 -18.53
N ALA A 18 14.31 -21.58 -17.40
CA ALA A 18 15.11 -21.01 -16.31
C ALA A 18 16.63 -20.89 -16.63
N GLY A 19 17.07 -21.32 -17.78
CA GLY A 19 18.45 -21.21 -18.26
C GLY A 19 19.44 -22.13 -17.54
N ASN A 20 20.71 -22.05 -17.95
CA ASN A 20 21.77 -22.92 -17.42
C ASN A 20 22.17 -22.63 -15.95
N TYR A 21 21.61 -21.61 -15.35
CA TYR A 21 21.97 -21.15 -14.01
C TYR A 21 20.99 -21.57 -12.92
N MET A 22 19.87 -22.17 -13.30
CA MET A 22 18.80 -22.52 -12.36
C MET A 22 18.40 -23.98 -12.53
N SER A 23 18.13 -24.67 -11.42
CA SER A 23 17.56 -26.01 -11.48
C SER A 23 16.17 -25.96 -12.12
N THR A 24 15.87 -26.93 -12.98
CA THR A 24 14.53 -27.11 -13.57
C THR A 24 13.62 -27.97 -12.71
N SER A 25 14.09 -28.39 -11.52
CA SER A 25 13.32 -29.22 -10.60
C SER A 25 12.48 -28.35 -9.66
N ARG A 26 11.18 -28.61 -9.61
CA ARG A 26 10.25 -27.96 -8.68
C ARG A 26 10.72 -28.10 -7.23
N GLU A 27 11.19 -29.28 -6.85
CA GLU A 27 11.66 -29.58 -5.49
C GLU A 27 12.79 -28.67 -5.01
N HIS A 28 13.51 -28.07 -5.95
CA HIS A 28 14.62 -27.16 -5.64
C HIS A 28 14.12 -25.74 -5.28
N TRP A 29 12.95 -25.36 -5.73
CA TRP A 29 12.40 -24.00 -5.59
C TRP A 29 11.23 -23.93 -4.61
N GLU A 30 10.58 -25.06 -4.36
CA GLU A 30 9.43 -25.13 -3.48
C GLU A 30 9.86 -25.35 -2.03
N LEU A 31 9.56 -24.41 -1.17
CA LEU A 31 9.68 -24.62 0.27
C LEU A 31 8.51 -25.49 0.73
N GLN A 32 8.84 -26.58 1.43
CA GLN A 32 7.83 -27.52 1.95
C GLN A 32 7.12 -26.96 3.21
N ASN A 33 7.75 -26.01 3.87
CA ASN A 33 7.22 -25.37 5.07
C ASN A 33 7.35 -23.85 4.94
N GLU A 34 6.56 -23.12 5.68
CA GLU A 34 6.71 -21.68 5.82
C GLU A 34 8.10 -21.33 6.36
N ILE A 35 8.64 -20.18 5.92
CA ILE A 35 9.91 -19.68 6.41
C ILE A 35 9.74 -19.32 7.88
N ASP A 36 10.58 -19.89 8.73
CA ASP A 36 10.67 -19.48 10.13
C ASP A 36 11.37 -18.12 10.20
N CYS A 37 10.61 -17.10 10.59
CA CYS A 37 11.14 -15.75 10.77
C CYS A 37 11.61 -15.47 12.20
N GLY A 38 11.76 -16.50 13.03
CA GLY A 38 12.22 -16.38 14.41
C GLY A 38 11.25 -15.58 15.29
N GLU A 39 11.73 -14.48 15.86
CA GLU A 39 10.92 -13.62 16.73
C GLU A 39 9.88 -12.78 15.97
N PHE A 40 9.99 -12.69 14.65
CA PHE A 40 9.05 -11.95 13.83
C PHE A 40 7.93 -12.86 13.35
N SER A 41 6.70 -12.59 13.80
CA SER A 41 5.53 -13.26 13.22
C SER A 41 5.03 -12.52 11.99
N ILE A 42 5.01 -13.21 10.85
CA ILE A 42 4.38 -12.67 9.64
C ILE A 42 2.90 -13.08 9.66
N ARG A 43 2.02 -12.09 9.66
CA ARG A 43 0.58 -12.36 9.53
C ARG A 43 0.28 -12.70 8.07
N THR A 44 0.00 -13.97 7.81
CA THR A 44 -0.41 -14.43 6.48
C THR A 44 -1.91 -14.25 6.28
N GLN A 45 -2.32 -14.01 5.05
CA GLN A 45 -3.72 -13.93 4.66
C GLN A 45 -3.96 -14.74 3.38
N LYS A 46 -5.22 -15.05 3.10
CA LYS A 46 -5.57 -15.73 1.85
C LYS A 46 -5.26 -14.83 0.64
N ALA A 47 -4.80 -15.41 -0.46
CA ALA A 47 -4.45 -14.66 -1.67
C ALA A 47 -5.60 -13.79 -2.20
N ILE A 48 -6.85 -14.23 -2.06
CA ILE A 48 -8.01 -13.45 -2.48
C ILE A 48 -8.22 -12.20 -1.61
N ASP A 49 -7.96 -12.31 -0.31
CA ASP A 49 -8.07 -11.20 0.62
C ASP A 49 -6.90 -10.22 0.41
N ALA A 50 -5.68 -10.74 0.17
CA ALA A 50 -4.53 -9.95 -0.22
C ALA A 50 -4.78 -9.16 -1.51
N TYR A 51 -5.37 -9.79 -2.53
CA TYR A 51 -5.76 -9.13 -3.76
C TYR A 51 -6.74 -7.99 -3.52
N ALA A 52 -7.78 -8.23 -2.72
CA ALA A 52 -8.76 -7.21 -2.38
C ALA A 52 -8.13 -6.04 -1.60
N SER A 53 -7.24 -6.34 -0.65
CA SER A 53 -6.50 -5.34 0.13
C SER A 53 -5.57 -4.51 -0.77
N CYS A 54 -4.82 -5.15 -1.66
CA CYS A 54 -3.98 -4.44 -2.63
C CYS A 54 -4.79 -3.49 -3.50
N LEU A 55 -5.94 -3.92 -4.04
CA LEU A 55 -6.81 -3.06 -4.85
C LEU A 55 -7.37 -1.87 -4.06
N LYS A 56 -7.59 -2.06 -2.77
CA LYS A 56 -8.19 -1.02 -1.92
C LYS A 56 -7.14 -0.03 -1.40
N TYR A 57 -5.98 -0.50 -0.98
CA TYR A 57 -5.04 0.28 -0.17
C TYR A 57 -3.72 0.62 -0.87
N SER A 58 -3.37 0.00 -2.01
CA SER A 58 -2.13 0.34 -2.71
C SER A 58 -2.16 1.72 -3.35
N GLY A 59 -1.01 2.35 -3.40
CA GLY A 59 -0.81 3.67 -3.99
C GLY A 59 -1.45 4.78 -3.16
N CYS A 60 -1.78 5.89 -3.78
CA CYS A 60 -2.42 7.04 -3.13
C CYS A 60 -3.91 6.75 -2.88
N SER A 61 -4.20 5.77 -2.01
CA SER A 61 -5.55 5.20 -1.84
C SER A 61 -6.54 6.18 -1.22
N LEU A 62 -6.08 7.18 -0.47
CA LEU A 62 -6.93 8.21 0.12
C LEU A 62 -7.60 9.07 -0.96
N THR A 63 -6.83 9.50 -1.95
CA THR A 63 -7.34 10.27 -3.09
C THR A 63 -6.58 9.87 -4.35
N ARG A 64 -7.11 8.88 -5.07
CA ARG A 64 -6.49 8.41 -6.31
C ARG A 64 -6.72 9.37 -7.45
N ASP A 65 -5.67 9.70 -8.17
CA ASP A 65 -5.74 10.39 -9.44
C ASP A 65 -6.26 9.48 -10.58
N ASN A 66 -6.35 10.00 -11.79
CA ASN A 66 -6.86 9.22 -12.93
C ASN A 66 -5.88 8.14 -13.38
N VAL A 67 -4.58 8.30 -13.11
CA VAL A 67 -3.55 7.29 -13.41
C VAL A 67 -3.74 6.09 -12.50
N ASP A 68 -3.83 6.32 -11.20
CA ASP A 68 -4.05 5.27 -10.21
C ASP A 68 -5.38 4.55 -10.42
N LYS A 69 -6.47 5.31 -10.68
CA LYS A 69 -7.78 4.73 -11.00
C LYS A 69 -7.70 3.81 -12.20
N ARG A 70 -7.07 4.26 -13.29
CA ARG A 70 -6.90 3.45 -14.50
C ARG A 70 -6.11 2.16 -14.23
N ILE A 71 -5.03 2.24 -13.43
CA ILE A 71 -4.24 1.06 -13.09
C ILE A 71 -5.07 0.04 -12.30
N ILE A 72 -5.80 0.50 -11.29
CA ILE A 72 -6.68 -0.36 -10.50
C ILE A 72 -7.78 -0.99 -11.36
N ASP A 73 -8.39 -0.22 -12.26
CA ASP A 73 -9.44 -0.72 -13.15
C ASP A 73 -8.89 -1.73 -14.15
N ASN A 74 -7.71 -1.52 -14.71
CA ASN A 74 -7.03 -2.49 -15.58
C ASN A 74 -6.76 -3.81 -14.83
N ILE A 75 -6.31 -3.74 -13.59
CA ILE A 75 -6.09 -4.95 -12.78
C ILE A 75 -7.40 -5.71 -12.56
N ARG A 76 -8.48 -5.01 -12.23
CA ARG A 76 -9.82 -5.61 -12.05
C ARG A 76 -10.34 -6.25 -13.34
N ALA A 77 -10.18 -5.56 -14.47
CA ALA A 77 -10.57 -6.05 -15.78
C ALA A 77 -9.66 -7.12 -16.34
N LYS A 78 -8.48 -7.36 -15.72
CA LYS A 78 -7.40 -8.21 -16.23
C LYS A 78 -6.91 -7.74 -17.60
N GLU A 79 -6.83 -6.44 -17.77
CA GLU A 79 -6.40 -5.73 -18.97
C GLU A 79 -5.13 -4.92 -18.67
N GLY A 80 -4.57 -4.35 -19.71
CA GLY A 80 -3.39 -3.51 -19.63
C GLY A 80 -2.43 -3.80 -20.78
N LYS A 81 -1.55 -2.85 -21.02
CA LYS A 81 -0.48 -2.95 -22.01
C LYS A 81 0.73 -2.18 -21.55
N LEU A 82 1.88 -2.51 -22.09
CA LEU A 82 3.05 -1.65 -22.03
C LEU A 82 2.76 -0.36 -22.82
N ILE A 83 3.19 0.75 -22.29
CA ILE A 83 3.08 2.06 -22.93
C ILE A 83 4.47 2.65 -23.08
N ASP A 84 4.75 3.30 -24.21
CA ASP A 84 6.00 4.01 -24.44
C ASP A 84 5.94 5.44 -23.92
N SER A 85 4.74 5.99 -23.78
CA SER A 85 4.50 7.34 -23.30
C SER A 85 3.17 7.45 -22.54
N GLN A 86 3.16 8.25 -21.50
CA GLN A 86 1.93 8.60 -20.77
C GLN A 86 0.85 9.25 -21.66
N SER A 87 1.23 9.86 -22.79
CA SER A 87 0.28 10.45 -23.74
C SER A 87 -0.68 9.43 -24.35
N GLU A 88 -0.30 8.13 -24.41
CA GLU A 88 -1.14 7.05 -24.91
C GLU A 88 -2.35 6.75 -23.99
N VAL A 89 -2.29 7.23 -22.77
CA VAL A 89 -3.30 6.95 -21.72
C VAL A 89 -3.85 8.23 -21.09
N GLY A 90 -3.80 9.35 -21.80
CA GLY A 90 -4.40 10.61 -21.37
C GLY A 90 -3.40 11.65 -20.83
N GLY A 91 -2.12 11.34 -20.78
CA GLY A 91 -1.08 12.26 -20.29
C GLY A 91 -0.98 12.31 -18.76
N TRP A 92 -0.42 13.39 -18.26
CA TRP A 92 -0.35 13.68 -16.84
C TRP A 92 -1.68 14.18 -16.30
N ASP A 93 -2.05 13.70 -15.12
CA ASP A 93 -3.23 14.20 -14.45
C ASP A 93 -2.95 15.60 -13.86
N PRO A 94 -3.81 16.59 -14.11
CA PRO A 94 -3.68 17.87 -13.46
C PRO A 94 -4.03 17.74 -11.98
N TYR A 95 -3.07 17.99 -11.09
CA TYR A 95 -3.34 18.06 -9.67
C TYR A 95 -4.19 19.28 -9.35
N LEU A 96 -5.41 19.05 -8.93
CA LEU A 96 -6.29 20.11 -8.47
C LEU A 96 -5.82 20.58 -7.10
N VAL A 97 -5.55 21.88 -6.98
CA VAL A 97 -5.19 22.48 -5.69
C VAL A 97 -6.49 22.65 -4.88
N GLU A 98 -6.70 21.79 -3.91
CA GLU A 98 -7.73 21.98 -2.90
C GLU A 98 -7.23 22.88 -1.79
N LYS A 99 -8.00 23.94 -1.49
CA LYS A 99 -7.69 24.78 -0.33
C LYS A 99 -8.35 24.20 0.91
N ARG A 100 -7.57 23.98 1.94
CA ARG A 100 -8.08 23.61 3.25
C ARG A 100 -8.91 24.76 3.84
N PRO A 101 -9.93 24.48 4.64
CA PRO A 101 -10.66 25.52 5.36
C PRO A 101 -9.74 26.35 6.26
N ASN A 102 -10.14 27.62 6.51
CA ASN A 102 -9.44 28.42 7.49
C ASN A 102 -9.49 27.74 8.87
N ARG A 103 -8.37 27.72 9.58
CA ARG A 103 -8.22 27.04 10.89
C ARG A 103 -8.39 25.53 10.81
N TRP A 104 -8.00 24.94 9.68
CA TRP A 104 -7.88 23.50 9.56
C TRP A 104 -6.63 22.99 10.33
N ASP A 105 -5.59 23.81 10.36
CA ASP A 105 -4.28 23.60 10.97
C ASP A 105 -3.80 25.01 11.38
N THR A 106 -3.90 25.32 12.67
CA THR A 106 -3.74 26.69 13.19
C THR A 106 -2.26 27.09 13.29
N ASP A 107 -1.41 26.18 13.70
CA ASP A 107 0.03 26.41 13.91
C ASP A 107 0.88 26.01 12.70
N ARG A 108 0.26 25.33 11.71
CA ARG A 108 0.85 24.95 10.43
C ARG A 108 1.95 23.90 10.51
N ASP A 109 1.77 22.95 11.38
CA ASP A 109 2.65 21.81 11.56
C ASP A 109 2.31 20.62 10.65
N GLY A 110 1.11 20.64 10.02
CA GLY A 110 0.62 19.63 9.08
C GLY A 110 -0.46 18.72 9.65
N MET A 111 -0.75 18.81 10.95
CA MET A 111 -1.84 18.10 11.60
C MET A 111 -3.10 18.98 11.70
N PRO A 112 -4.32 18.43 11.54
CA PRO A 112 -5.52 19.23 11.69
C PRO A 112 -5.84 19.49 13.17
N ASP A 113 -6.27 20.70 13.50
CA ASP A 113 -6.68 21.09 14.85
C ASP A 113 -7.63 20.10 15.55
N ASN A 114 -8.55 19.49 14.78
CA ASN A 114 -9.51 18.53 15.31
C ASN A 114 -8.87 17.17 15.62
N TRP A 115 -7.89 16.75 14.82
CA TRP A 115 -7.14 15.52 15.08
C TRP A 115 -6.25 15.69 16.31
N GLU A 116 -5.55 16.81 16.43
CA GLU A 116 -4.70 17.13 17.58
C GLU A 116 -5.50 17.12 18.88
N LYS A 117 -6.63 17.85 18.92
CA LYS A 117 -7.54 17.85 20.08
C LYS A 117 -8.05 16.45 20.45
N ALA A 118 -8.33 15.61 19.45
CA ALA A 118 -8.77 14.24 19.68
C ALA A 118 -7.66 13.34 20.25
N ASN A 119 -6.40 13.69 19.99
CA ASN A 119 -5.21 12.96 20.46
C ASN A 119 -4.50 13.64 21.64
N GLY A 120 -5.10 14.71 22.19
CA GLY A 120 -4.57 15.40 23.39
C GLY A 120 -3.37 16.30 23.10
N LEU A 121 -3.21 16.75 21.86
CA LEU A 121 -2.19 17.69 21.42
C LEU A 121 -2.71 19.13 21.42
N ASP A 122 -1.81 20.11 21.29
CA ASP A 122 -2.15 21.53 21.30
C ASP A 122 -2.09 22.13 19.87
N PRO A 123 -3.25 22.47 19.25
CA PRO A 123 -3.32 23.07 17.93
C PRO A 123 -2.63 24.44 17.76
N SER A 124 -1.91 24.89 18.77
CA SER A 124 -1.15 26.14 18.75
C SER A 124 0.35 25.92 18.99
N ASP A 125 0.78 24.68 19.14
CA ASP A 125 2.17 24.31 19.39
C ASP A 125 2.76 23.44 18.28
N PRO A 126 3.38 24.03 17.22
CA PRO A 126 3.90 23.27 16.11
C PRO A 126 5.07 22.32 16.48
N SER A 127 5.56 22.36 17.72
CA SER A 127 6.65 21.49 18.16
C SER A 127 6.16 20.09 18.55
N ASP A 128 4.89 19.94 18.82
CA ASP A 128 4.32 18.66 19.23
C ASP A 128 4.21 17.68 18.06
N ALA A 129 4.16 18.15 16.79
CA ALA A 129 4.22 17.30 15.60
C ALA A 129 5.42 16.36 15.57
N THR A 130 6.57 16.83 16.05
CA THR A 130 7.82 16.07 16.07
C THR A 130 8.04 15.29 17.36
N SER A 131 7.14 15.43 18.32
CA SER A 131 7.14 14.69 19.58
C SER A 131 6.50 13.31 19.40
N ALA A 132 6.86 12.34 20.23
CA ALA A 132 6.21 11.04 20.32
C ALA A 132 5.34 11.04 21.59
N SER A 133 4.01 11.10 21.43
CA SER A 133 3.09 11.14 22.57
C SER A 133 2.75 9.75 23.11
N ASP A 134 2.91 8.73 22.28
CA ASP A 134 2.86 7.33 22.67
C ASP A 134 4.25 6.68 22.47
N ASN A 135 4.46 5.52 23.03
CA ASN A 135 5.75 4.83 22.95
C ASN A 135 5.83 3.86 21.75
N ASP A 136 5.16 4.15 20.66
CA ASP A 136 5.14 3.29 19.47
C ASP A 136 6.35 3.49 18.55
N GLY A 137 7.14 4.55 18.81
CA GLY A 137 8.36 4.86 18.05
C GLY A 137 8.14 5.81 16.88
N TYR A 138 6.93 6.31 16.68
CA TYR A 138 6.59 7.31 15.67
C TYR A 138 6.37 8.69 16.29
N THR A 139 6.58 9.73 15.49
CA THR A 139 6.19 11.09 15.86
C THR A 139 4.69 11.29 15.67
N ASN A 140 4.12 12.32 16.32
CA ASN A 140 2.69 12.59 16.22
C ASN A 140 2.25 12.86 14.76
N ILE A 141 3.05 13.56 13.97
CA ILE A 141 2.75 13.77 12.53
C ILE A 141 2.77 12.46 11.73
N GLU A 142 3.67 11.53 12.04
CA GLU A 142 3.69 10.20 11.42
C GLU A 142 2.45 9.40 11.83
N GLY A 143 2.05 9.47 13.09
CA GLY A 143 0.81 8.89 13.58
C GLY A 143 -0.42 9.44 12.85
N TYR A 144 -0.47 10.77 12.65
CA TYR A 144 -1.53 11.40 11.84
C TYR A 144 -1.54 10.87 10.41
N ILE A 145 -0.39 10.88 9.71
CA ILE A 145 -0.29 10.41 8.33
C ILE A 145 -0.72 8.94 8.23
N ASN A 146 -0.27 8.10 9.14
CA ASN A 146 -0.65 6.69 9.18
C ASN A 146 -2.17 6.51 9.39
N SER A 147 -2.81 7.38 10.18
CA SER A 147 -4.26 7.32 10.41
C SER A 147 -5.10 7.62 9.16
N LEU A 148 -4.54 8.31 8.16
CA LEU A 148 -5.24 8.64 6.91
C LEU A 148 -5.43 7.42 6.00
N CYS A 149 -4.52 6.47 6.06
CA CYS A 149 -4.56 5.23 5.29
C CYS A 149 -4.34 4.04 6.23
N PRO A 150 -5.33 3.71 7.07
CA PRO A 150 -5.16 2.65 8.06
C PRO A 150 -4.88 1.32 7.34
N ASP A 151 -3.88 0.60 7.81
CA ASP A 151 -3.62 -0.76 7.36
C ASP A 151 -4.75 -1.67 7.87
N PRO A 152 -5.48 -2.35 6.98
CA PRO A 152 -6.54 -3.26 7.39
C PRO A 152 -6.02 -4.50 8.15
N LEU A 153 -4.70 -4.68 8.20
CA LEU A 153 -4.05 -5.81 8.86
C LEU A 153 -3.49 -5.46 10.25
N LEU A 154 -3.47 -4.20 10.61
CA LEU A 154 -3.21 -3.70 11.95
C LEU A 154 -4.54 -3.53 12.69
#